data_bae8f9c489daeebd8860b7c557c41dc5
#
_entry.id   bae8f9c489daeebd8860b7c557c41dc5
#
_cell.length_a   1.000
_cell.length_b   1.000
_cell.length_c   1.000
_cell.angle_alpha   90.00
_cell.angle_beta   90.00
_cell.angle_gamma   90.00
#
_symmetry.space_group_name_H-M   'P 1'
#
loop_
_entity.id
_entity.type
_entity.pdbx_description
1 polymer ?
#
loop_
_entity_poly.entity_id
_entity_poly.type
_entity_poly.pdbx_seq_one_letter_code
_entity_poly.pdbx_strand_id
1 'polypeptide(L)' 'MAEGTIKKIVADRGFGFISGEDGKEYFFHRSAIANFDALRGGERVSFEIEPSPTGPRAGRVRVL' A
#
# COMPACT_ATOMS: atom_id res chain seq x y z
N MET A 1 3.70 13.24 -2.30
CA MET A 1 3.37 11.86 -1.94
C MET A 1 2.01 11.50 -2.52
N ALA A 2 1.87 10.28 -2.95
CA ALA A 2 0.59 9.82 -3.48
C ALA A 2 -0.34 9.41 -2.34
N GLU A 3 -1.63 9.39 -2.61
CA GLU A 3 -2.62 8.96 -1.66
C GLU A 3 -3.55 7.93 -2.31
N GLY A 4 -4.10 7.08 -1.48
CA GLY A 4 -5.02 6.07 -1.95
C GLY A 4 -5.73 5.39 -0.80
N THR A 5 -6.37 4.28 -1.12
CA THR A 5 -7.12 3.49 -0.15
C THR A 5 -6.65 2.05 -0.22
N ILE A 6 -6.47 1.42 0.92
CA ILE A 6 -6.08 0.02 0.95
C ILE A 6 -7.23 -0.82 0.43
N LYS A 7 -6.94 -1.57 -0.63
CA LYS A 7 -7.94 -2.40 -1.31
C LYS A 7 -7.96 -3.82 -0.79
N LYS A 8 -6.77 -4.38 -0.51
CA LYS A 8 -6.66 -5.77 -0.11
C LYS A 8 -5.43 -5.96 0.77
N ILE A 9 -5.55 -6.81 1.77
CA ILE A 9 -4.46 -7.20 2.66
C ILE A 9 -4.34 -8.72 2.61
N VAL A 10 -3.13 -9.20 2.34
CA VAL A 10 -2.80 -10.62 2.41
C VAL A 10 -1.87 -10.82 3.60
N ALA A 11 -2.48 -10.92 4.78
CA ALA A 11 -1.75 -10.87 6.04
C ALA A 11 -0.77 -12.03 6.20
N ASP A 12 -1.16 -13.21 5.77
CA ASP A 12 -0.31 -14.41 5.92
C ASP A 12 0.91 -14.37 5.01
N ARG A 13 0.89 -13.56 3.96
CA ARG A 13 2.03 -13.40 3.05
C ARG A 13 2.76 -12.08 3.26
N GLY A 14 2.19 -11.18 4.04
CA GLY A 14 2.83 -9.92 4.41
C GLY A 14 2.84 -8.88 3.31
N PHE A 15 1.80 -8.80 2.49
CA PHE A 15 1.69 -7.76 1.47
C PHE A 15 0.23 -7.33 1.29
N GLY A 16 0.03 -6.28 0.49
CA GLY A 16 -1.29 -5.81 0.17
C GLY A 16 -1.28 -4.93 -1.06
N PHE A 17 -2.44 -4.41 -1.39
CA PHE A 17 -2.63 -3.54 -2.55
C PHE A 17 -3.34 -2.26 -2.15
N ILE A 18 -2.90 -1.15 -2.74
CA ILE A 18 -3.49 0.17 -2.55
C ILE A 18 -4.10 0.60 -3.87
N SER A 19 -5.36 1.06 -3.83
CA SER A 19 -5.99 1.70 -4.97
C SER A 19 -5.66 3.19 -4.91
N GLY A 20 -4.80 3.65 -5.81
CA GLY A 20 -4.38 5.04 -5.83
C GLY A 20 -5.46 5.96 -6.36
N GLU A 21 -5.36 7.23 -6.04
CA GLU A 21 -6.31 8.23 -6.52
C GLU A 21 -6.22 8.43 -8.04
N ASP A 22 -5.10 8.04 -8.64
CA ASP A 22 -4.89 8.09 -10.08
C ASP A 22 -5.54 6.90 -10.83
N GLY A 23 -6.24 6.03 -10.11
CA GLY A 23 -6.88 4.86 -10.69
C GLY A 23 -5.97 3.66 -10.85
N LYS A 24 -4.74 3.73 -10.40
CA LYS A 24 -3.78 2.64 -10.49
C LYS A 24 -3.72 1.87 -9.19
N GLU A 25 -3.31 0.60 -9.27
CA GLU A 25 -3.08 -0.21 -8.09
C GLU A 25 -1.58 -0.27 -7.80
N TYR A 26 -1.26 -0.24 -6.51
CA TYR A 26 0.12 -0.29 -6.04
C TYR A 26 0.27 -1.41 -5.04
N PHE A 27 1.27 -2.24 -5.27
CA PHE A 27 1.65 -3.29 -4.34
C PHE A 27 2.45 -2.68 -3.19
N PHE A 28 2.25 -3.17 -1.97
CA PHE A 28 3.12 -2.79 -0.86
C PHE A 28 3.41 -4.02 0.00
N HIS A 29 4.62 -4.05 0.54
CA HIS A 29 5.06 -5.10 1.45
C HIS A 29 4.89 -4.62 2.89
N ARG A 30 4.74 -5.55 3.82
CA ARG A 30 4.58 -5.19 5.24
C ARG A 30 5.73 -4.33 5.78
N SER A 31 6.90 -4.44 5.18
CA SER A 31 8.05 -3.62 5.59
C SER A 31 7.89 -2.15 5.20
N ALA A 32 6.95 -1.83 4.32
CA ALA A 32 6.70 -0.46 3.88
C ALA A 32 5.77 0.31 4.82
N ILE A 33 5.16 -0.37 5.79
CA ILE A 33 4.23 0.25 6.72
C ILE A 33 4.43 -0.31 8.13
N ALA A 34 4.41 0.58 9.11
CA ALA A 34 4.73 0.18 10.48
C ALA A 34 3.64 -0.66 11.14
N ASN A 35 2.38 -0.42 10.78
CA ASN A 35 1.23 -1.04 11.46
C ASN A 35 0.51 -2.03 10.56
N PHE A 36 1.27 -2.83 9.82
CA PHE A 36 0.67 -3.76 8.86
C PHE A 36 -0.39 -4.67 9.50
N ASP A 37 -0.12 -5.18 10.70
CA ASP A 37 -1.00 -6.12 11.36
C ASP A 37 -2.33 -5.48 11.81
N ALA A 38 -2.37 -4.16 11.90
CA ALA A 38 -3.58 -3.45 12.29
C ALA A 38 -4.47 -3.10 11.10
N LEU A 39 -3.99 -3.32 9.89
CA LEU A 39 -4.74 -2.98 8.68
C LEU A 39 -5.84 -3.99 8.41
N ARG A 40 -6.96 -3.50 7.94
CA ARG A 40 -8.11 -4.36 7.62
C ARG A 40 -8.58 -4.21 6.18
N GLY A 41 -8.15 -3.16 5.51
CA GLY A 41 -8.66 -2.78 4.20
C GLY A 41 -9.62 -1.60 4.34
N GLY A 42 -9.57 -0.73 3.36
CA GLY A 42 -10.42 0.46 3.36
C GLY A 42 -9.79 1.69 4.00
N GLU A 43 -8.63 1.55 4.63
CA GLU A 43 -7.95 2.70 5.23
C GLU A 43 -7.40 3.62 4.15
N ARG A 44 -7.50 4.93 4.39
CA ARG A 44 -6.83 5.92 3.55
C ARG A 44 -5.37 6.01 3.95
N VAL A 45 -4.49 6.03 2.96
CA VAL A 45 -3.04 6.05 3.21
C VAL A 45 -2.36 7.04 2.29
N SER A 46 -1.19 7.51 2.71
CA SER A 46 -0.26 8.21 1.84
C SER A 46 0.95 7.32 1.63
N PHE A 47 1.60 7.44 0.49
CA PHE A 47 2.72 6.57 0.16
C PHE A 47 3.60 7.22 -0.90
N GLU A 48 4.81 6.69 -1.06
CA GLU A 48 5.72 7.07 -2.13
C GLU A 48 5.66 6.02 -3.23
N ILE A 49 5.60 6.47 -4.47
CA ILE A 49 5.60 5.56 -5.61
C ILE A 49 7.05 5.19 -5.92
N GLU A 50 7.35 3.89 -5.88
CA GLU A 50 8.68 3.37 -6.17
C GLU A 50 8.64 2.49 -7.39
N PRO A 51 9.58 2.65 -8.33
CA PRO A 51 9.67 1.75 -9.47
C PRO A 51 10.15 0.37 -9.03
N SER A 52 9.63 -0.67 -9.69
CA SER A 52 10.10 -2.02 -9.45
C SER A 52 9.99 -2.81 -10.75
N PRO A 53 10.74 -3.95 -10.87
CA PRO A 53 10.68 -4.78 -12.09
C PRO A 53 9.28 -5.31 -12.40
N THR A 54 8.43 -5.44 -11.40
CA THR A 54 7.06 -5.95 -11.58
C THR A 54 6.02 -4.85 -11.65
N GLY A 55 6.45 -3.59 -11.74
CA GLY A 55 5.57 -2.44 -11.82
C GLY A 55 5.75 -1.51 -10.63
N PRO A 56 5.01 -0.38 -10.58
CA PRO A 56 5.14 0.55 -9.47
C PRO A 56 4.64 -0.07 -8.17
N ARG A 57 5.32 0.23 -7.08
CA ARG A 57 4.92 -0.22 -5.75
C ARG A 57 4.89 0.96 -4.79
N ALA A 58 4.18 0.79 -3.70
CA ALA A 58 4.09 1.80 -2.66
C ALA A 58 5.17 1.56 -1.61
N GLY A 59 5.92 2.62 -1.29
CA GLY A 59 6.87 2.62 -0.19
C GLY A 59 6.47 3.65 0.84
N ARG A 60 6.99 3.51 2.07
CA ARG A 60 6.73 4.45 3.17
C ARG A 60 5.24 4.75 3.33
N VAL A 61 4.45 3.70 3.42
CA VAL A 61 3.00 3.81 3.52
C VAL A 61 2.63 4.30 4.92
N ARG A 62 1.72 5.27 4.99
CA ARG A 62 1.22 5.81 6.24
C ARG A 62 -0.30 5.85 6.23
N VAL A 63 -0.91 5.38 7.28
CA VAL A 63 -2.36 5.53 7.46
C VAL A 63 -2.65 6.97 7.84
N LEU A 64 -3.60 7.57 7.13
CA LEU A 64 -4.00 8.96 7.38
C LEU A 64 -4.97 9.08 8.53
#